data_18d6880f068ce96b8269d4471c8e8966
#
_entry.id   18d6880f068ce96b8269d4471c8e8966
#
_cell.length_a   1.000
_cell.length_b   1.000
_cell.length_c   1.000
_cell.angle_alpha   90.00
_cell.angle_beta   90.00
_cell.angle_gamma   90.00
#
_symmetry.space_group_name_H-M   'P 1'
#
loop_
_entity.id
_entity.type
_entity.pdbx_description
1 polymer ?
#
loop_
_entity_poly.entity_id
_entity_poly.type
_entity_poly.pdbx_seq_one_letter_code
_entity_poly.pdbx_strand_id
1 'polypeptide(L)'
;MVISLKNRNFLKLLDYTSAEIQHLIDLAIELKAAKKAGCEKQTLIGKNIALIFEKTSTRTRCAFEVAAFDQGAQVTYLGPSGSQIGHKESMKDTARVLGRMYDGIEYRGFGQHIVEELGEYAGVPVWNGLTDEFHPTQILADLMTMLEHAPGKTLPELSFAYLGDARNNMGNSLMVGAAKMGMDIRLIAPKSFWPDAALVAQCREIASVTGARITLTESVEDGVHSVDFLYTDVWVSMGEPKEAWAERVSLMTPYQVNQQVVNATGNPDVKFMHCLPAFHNEHTKVGREIEMAYGLKGLEVTEEVFESAGSIVFDEAENRMHTIKAVMVATLGD
;
A
#
# COMPACT_ATOMS: atom_id res chain seq x y z
N MET A 1 -1.28 -25.61 12.24
CA MET A 1 -2.51 -24.97 12.75
C MET A 1 -3.20 -24.35 11.55
N VAL A 2 -4.49 -24.60 11.35
CA VAL A 2 -5.22 -23.95 10.23
C VAL A 2 -5.48 -22.51 10.64
N ILE A 3 -4.98 -21.55 9.83
CA ILE A 3 -5.25 -20.12 10.04
C ILE A 3 -6.65 -19.83 9.55
N SER A 4 -7.49 -19.24 10.39
CA SER A 4 -8.82 -18.77 10.02
C SER A 4 -8.90 -17.26 10.27
N LEU A 5 -9.20 -16.52 9.21
CA LEU A 5 -9.40 -15.07 9.26
C LEU A 5 -10.88 -14.70 9.08
N LYS A 6 -11.79 -15.68 9.11
CA LYS A 6 -13.23 -15.48 8.89
C LYS A 6 -13.78 -14.41 9.83
N ASN A 7 -14.52 -13.47 9.27
CA ASN A 7 -15.13 -12.32 9.95
C ASN A 7 -14.13 -11.33 10.60
N ARG A 8 -12.86 -11.39 10.27
CA ARG A 8 -11.88 -10.41 10.76
C ARG A 8 -11.86 -9.16 9.88
N ASN A 9 -11.67 -8.01 10.52
CA ASN A 9 -11.35 -6.76 9.85
C ASN A 9 -9.90 -6.76 9.36
N PHE A 10 -9.62 -6.04 8.26
CA PHE A 10 -8.28 -5.82 7.73
C PHE A 10 -7.95 -4.33 7.70
N LEU A 11 -7.60 -3.75 8.85
CA LEU A 11 -7.46 -2.31 9.04
C LEU A 11 -6.00 -1.83 8.98
N LYS A 12 -5.07 -2.61 9.52
CA LYS A 12 -3.61 -2.37 9.50
C LYS A 12 -2.86 -3.68 9.74
N LEU A 13 -1.65 -3.81 9.23
CA LEU A 13 -0.85 -5.03 9.41
C LEU A 13 -0.38 -5.25 10.86
N LEU A 14 -0.41 -4.22 11.69
CA LEU A 14 -0.13 -4.35 13.14
C LEU A 14 -1.08 -5.34 13.81
N ASP A 15 -2.31 -5.47 13.34
CA ASP A 15 -3.35 -6.34 13.90
C ASP A 15 -3.18 -7.83 13.51
N TYR A 16 -2.18 -8.14 12.68
CA TYR A 16 -1.92 -9.47 12.14
C TYR A 16 -0.59 -10.02 12.60
N THR A 17 -0.51 -11.33 12.77
CA THR A 17 0.75 -12.05 12.97
C THR A 17 1.48 -12.24 11.64
N SER A 18 2.80 -12.50 11.70
CA SER A 18 3.60 -12.82 10.51
C SER A 18 3.04 -14.02 9.74
N ALA A 19 2.55 -15.04 10.44
CA ALA A 19 1.96 -16.23 9.83
C ALA A 19 0.64 -15.93 9.10
N GLU A 20 -0.20 -15.04 9.64
CA GLU A 20 -1.44 -14.60 9.00
C GLU A 20 -1.17 -13.75 7.76
N ILE A 21 -0.16 -12.89 7.81
CA ILE A 21 0.27 -12.09 6.64
C ILE A 21 0.81 -13.03 5.54
N GLN A 22 1.67 -13.98 5.90
CA GLN A 22 2.19 -14.97 4.95
C GLN A 22 1.06 -15.78 4.31
N HIS A 23 0.09 -16.22 5.12
CA HIS A 23 -1.09 -16.94 4.62
C HIS A 23 -1.88 -16.14 3.58
N LEU A 24 -2.06 -14.82 3.78
CA LEU A 24 -2.73 -13.96 2.81
C LEU A 24 -1.92 -13.82 1.52
N ILE A 25 -0.59 -13.74 1.60
CA ILE A 25 0.30 -13.69 0.43
C ILE A 25 0.23 -15.02 -0.33
N ASP A 26 0.34 -16.15 0.35
CA ASP A 26 0.27 -17.48 -0.26
C ASP A 26 -1.06 -17.69 -0.98
N LEU A 27 -2.17 -17.33 -0.32
CA LEU A 27 -3.52 -17.38 -0.93
C LEU A 27 -3.61 -16.46 -2.16
N ALA A 28 -3.01 -15.27 -2.14
CA ALA A 28 -3.00 -14.36 -3.28
C ALA A 28 -2.25 -14.96 -4.48
N ILE A 29 -1.12 -15.62 -4.23
CA ILE A 29 -0.32 -16.34 -5.25
C ILE A 29 -1.15 -17.47 -5.86
N GLU A 30 -1.83 -18.28 -5.03
CA GLU A 30 -2.70 -19.37 -5.50
C GLU A 30 -3.86 -18.84 -6.36
N LEU A 31 -4.55 -17.78 -5.91
CA LEU A 31 -5.67 -17.17 -6.64
C LEU A 31 -5.20 -16.53 -7.95
N LYS A 32 -4.02 -15.89 -7.98
CA LYS A 32 -3.40 -15.36 -9.20
C LYS A 32 -3.12 -16.48 -10.21
N ALA A 33 -2.54 -17.57 -9.73
CA ALA A 33 -2.24 -18.73 -10.59
C ALA A 33 -3.54 -19.36 -11.12
N ALA A 34 -4.55 -19.56 -10.29
CA ALA A 34 -5.85 -20.11 -10.68
C ALA A 34 -6.57 -19.23 -11.71
N LYS A 35 -6.53 -17.89 -11.56
CA LYS A 35 -7.08 -16.94 -12.53
C LYS A 35 -6.36 -17.06 -13.88
N LYS A 36 -5.02 -17.05 -13.87
CA LYS A 36 -4.21 -17.19 -15.09
C LYS A 36 -4.46 -18.53 -15.82
N ALA A 37 -4.74 -19.59 -15.07
CA ALA A 37 -5.07 -20.91 -15.60
C ALA A 37 -6.55 -21.07 -16.03
N GLY A 38 -7.40 -20.07 -15.78
CA GLY A 38 -8.85 -20.12 -16.08
C GLY A 38 -9.62 -21.15 -15.23
N CYS A 39 -9.10 -21.53 -14.06
CA CYS A 39 -9.71 -22.52 -13.15
C CYS A 39 -10.04 -21.94 -11.76
N GLU A 40 -10.06 -20.62 -11.63
CA GLU A 40 -10.42 -19.94 -10.38
C GLU A 40 -11.85 -20.29 -9.94
N LYS A 41 -11.99 -20.72 -8.69
CA LYS A 41 -13.29 -21.01 -8.09
C LYS A 41 -13.86 -19.78 -7.42
N GLN A 42 -15.14 -19.53 -7.62
CA GLN A 42 -15.86 -18.47 -6.96
C GLN A 42 -16.31 -18.89 -5.56
N THR A 43 -15.80 -18.22 -4.54
CA THR A 43 -16.08 -18.51 -3.12
C THR A 43 -16.94 -17.43 -2.45
N LEU A 44 -17.25 -16.32 -3.16
CA LEU A 44 -18.06 -15.23 -2.64
C LEU A 44 -19.38 -15.05 -3.41
N ILE A 45 -19.92 -16.13 -3.98
CA ILE A 45 -21.19 -16.11 -4.70
C ILE A 45 -22.31 -15.58 -3.80
N GLY A 46 -23.05 -14.59 -4.27
CA GLY A 46 -24.17 -13.99 -3.56
C GLY A 46 -23.77 -12.97 -2.48
N LYS A 47 -22.48 -12.73 -2.24
CA LYS A 47 -22.01 -11.69 -1.33
C LYS A 47 -22.16 -10.31 -1.95
N ASN A 48 -22.51 -9.32 -1.11
CA ASN A 48 -22.63 -7.92 -1.48
C ASN A 48 -21.61 -7.10 -0.70
N ILE A 49 -20.84 -6.26 -1.40
CA ILE A 49 -19.73 -5.50 -0.83
C ILE A 49 -19.98 -4.00 -1.05
N ALA A 50 -19.88 -3.19 0.00
CA ALA A 50 -19.89 -1.74 -0.10
C ALA A 50 -18.46 -1.21 -0.23
N LEU A 51 -18.21 -0.32 -1.19
CA LEU A 51 -16.95 0.39 -1.34
C LEU A 51 -17.17 1.87 -1.02
N ILE A 52 -16.68 2.33 0.12
CA ILE A 52 -16.80 3.71 0.60
C ILE A 52 -15.52 4.47 0.25
N PHE A 53 -15.64 5.51 -0.57
CA PHE A 53 -14.53 6.34 -1.00
C PHE A 53 -14.77 7.80 -0.63
N GLU A 54 -14.09 8.30 0.38
CA GLU A 54 -13.98 9.74 0.67
C GLU A 54 -12.85 10.38 -0.14
N LYS A 55 -11.82 9.61 -0.49
CA LYS A 55 -10.76 9.97 -1.44
C LYS A 55 -10.88 9.14 -2.71
N THR A 56 -10.93 9.77 -3.87
CA THR A 56 -11.02 9.08 -5.16
C THR A 56 -9.80 8.18 -5.42
N SER A 57 -10.00 7.07 -6.11
CA SER A 57 -8.92 6.19 -6.56
C SER A 57 -9.38 5.31 -7.71
N THR A 58 -8.65 5.30 -8.80
CA THR A 58 -8.88 4.38 -9.92
C THR A 58 -8.44 2.96 -9.55
N ARG A 59 -7.19 2.79 -9.10
CA ARG A 59 -6.59 1.47 -8.84
C ARG A 59 -7.29 0.71 -7.73
N THR A 60 -7.48 1.32 -6.55
CA THR A 60 -8.13 0.66 -5.42
C THR A 60 -9.55 0.24 -5.77
N ARG A 61 -10.31 1.14 -6.42
CA ARG A 61 -11.67 0.83 -6.88
C ARG A 61 -11.67 -0.35 -7.84
N CYS A 62 -10.91 -0.28 -8.94
CA CYS A 62 -10.84 -1.36 -9.92
C CYS A 62 -10.37 -2.68 -9.31
N ALA A 63 -9.38 -2.64 -8.39
CA ALA A 63 -8.89 -3.85 -7.74
C ALA A 63 -9.95 -4.54 -6.89
N PHE A 64 -10.72 -3.80 -6.07
CA PHE A 64 -11.83 -4.36 -5.30
C PHE A 64 -12.99 -4.84 -6.19
N GLU A 65 -13.40 -4.04 -7.18
CA GLU A 65 -14.49 -4.43 -8.09
C GLU A 65 -14.15 -5.70 -8.86
N VAL A 66 -12.96 -5.75 -9.49
CA VAL A 66 -12.57 -6.93 -10.29
C VAL A 66 -12.34 -8.16 -9.39
N ALA A 67 -11.70 -7.99 -8.23
CA ALA A 67 -11.51 -9.08 -7.29
C ALA A 67 -12.85 -9.66 -6.79
N ALA A 68 -13.83 -8.80 -6.49
CA ALA A 68 -15.19 -9.22 -6.09
C ALA A 68 -15.91 -9.97 -7.22
N PHE A 69 -15.88 -9.42 -8.45
CA PHE A 69 -16.53 -10.04 -9.62
C PHE A 69 -15.90 -11.40 -9.96
N ASP A 70 -14.60 -11.53 -9.91
CA ASP A 70 -13.91 -12.80 -10.12
C ASP A 70 -14.40 -13.88 -9.15
N GLN A 71 -14.73 -13.49 -7.91
CA GLN A 71 -15.21 -14.39 -6.86
C GLN A 71 -16.74 -14.54 -6.80
N GLY A 72 -17.50 -13.91 -7.71
CA GLY A 72 -18.97 -14.01 -7.80
C GLY A 72 -19.72 -13.07 -6.85
N ALA A 73 -19.04 -12.13 -6.21
CA ALA A 73 -19.65 -11.09 -5.39
C ALA A 73 -20.15 -9.90 -6.23
N GLN A 74 -21.03 -9.09 -5.64
CA GLN A 74 -21.52 -7.83 -6.20
C GLN A 74 -20.98 -6.65 -5.41
N VAL A 75 -20.85 -5.49 -6.05
CA VAL A 75 -20.25 -4.31 -5.46
C VAL A 75 -21.18 -3.10 -5.62
N THR A 76 -21.29 -2.29 -4.56
CA THR A 76 -21.87 -0.95 -4.60
C THR A 76 -20.79 0.07 -4.29
N TYR A 77 -20.53 0.98 -5.23
CA TYR A 77 -19.58 2.08 -5.05
C TYR A 77 -20.28 3.31 -4.44
N LEU A 78 -19.80 3.75 -3.31
CA LEU A 78 -20.24 4.94 -2.58
C LEU A 78 -19.11 5.98 -2.62
N GLY A 79 -19.15 6.85 -3.65
CA GLY A 79 -18.13 7.87 -3.89
C GLY A 79 -18.28 9.11 -2.99
N PRO A 80 -17.35 10.08 -3.12
CA PRO A 80 -17.34 11.31 -2.32
C PRO A 80 -18.56 12.19 -2.53
N SER A 81 -19.29 12.01 -3.64
CA SER A 81 -20.51 12.72 -3.95
C SER A 81 -21.69 11.76 -4.00
N GLY A 82 -22.86 12.19 -3.51
CA GLY A 82 -24.10 11.41 -3.59
C GLY A 82 -24.40 10.55 -2.37
N SER A 83 -23.53 10.54 -1.33
CA SER A 83 -23.80 9.94 -0.03
C SER A 83 -24.00 11.00 1.06
N GLN A 84 -24.59 10.62 2.18
CA GLN A 84 -24.76 11.49 3.36
C GLN A 84 -23.70 11.18 4.44
N ILE A 85 -22.78 10.28 4.15
CA ILE A 85 -21.72 9.82 5.06
C ILE A 85 -20.87 11.01 5.50
N GLY A 86 -20.69 11.19 6.82
CA GLY A 86 -19.93 12.30 7.40
C GLY A 86 -20.59 13.68 7.33
N HIS A 87 -21.78 13.82 6.71
CA HIS A 87 -22.51 15.09 6.62
C HIS A 87 -23.73 15.12 7.55
N LYS A 88 -24.68 14.20 7.33
CA LYS A 88 -25.93 14.10 8.12
C LYS A 88 -26.00 12.83 8.93
N GLU A 89 -25.10 11.90 8.71
CA GLU A 89 -25.02 10.61 9.39
C GLU A 89 -23.62 10.41 9.94
N SER A 90 -23.54 9.93 11.19
CA SER A 90 -22.26 9.58 11.80
C SER A 90 -21.66 8.34 11.16
N MET A 91 -20.33 8.20 11.20
CA MET A 91 -19.66 6.98 10.70
C MET A 91 -20.16 5.73 11.42
N LYS A 92 -20.43 5.84 12.71
CA LYS A 92 -21.00 4.76 13.53
C LYS A 92 -22.39 4.31 13.06
N ASP A 93 -23.27 5.26 12.70
CA ASP A 93 -24.62 4.91 12.21
C ASP A 93 -24.53 4.36 10.78
N THR A 94 -23.71 4.93 9.94
CA THR A 94 -23.38 4.39 8.62
C THR A 94 -22.90 2.94 8.72
N ALA A 95 -21.96 2.64 9.63
CA ALA A 95 -21.46 1.29 9.86
C ALA A 95 -22.59 0.32 10.19
N ARG A 96 -23.47 0.69 11.13
CA ARG A 96 -24.60 -0.14 11.56
C ARG A 96 -25.63 -0.40 10.46
N VAL A 97 -25.88 0.62 9.62
CA VAL A 97 -26.82 0.50 8.50
C VAL A 97 -26.22 -0.40 7.41
N LEU A 98 -24.99 -0.10 6.97
CA LEU A 98 -24.35 -0.84 5.88
C LEU A 98 -24.03 -2.29 6.30
N GLY A 99 -23.62 -2.54 7.54
CA GLY A 99 -23.40 -3.88 8.05
C GLY A 99 -24.64 -4.77 8.13
N ARG A 100 -25.85 -4.22 7.96
CA ARG A 100 -27.11 -4.98 7.82
C ARG A 100 -27.53 -5.22 6.39
N MET A 101 -26.88 -4.55 5.43
CA MET A 101 -27.20 -4.64 4.01
C MET A 101 -26.12 -5.37 3.23
N TYR A 102 -24.84 -5.27 3.68
CA TYR A 102 -23.68 -5.80 3.00
C TYR A 102 -22.99 -6.87 3.85
N ASP A 103 -22.27 -7.77 3.16
CA ASP A 103 -21.48 -8.83 3.79
C ASP A 103 -20.06 -8.34 4.15
N GLY A 104 -19.59 -7.28 3.52
CA GLY A 104 -18.29 -6.65 3.79
C GLY A 104 -18.24 -5.20 3.33
N ILE A 105 -17.35 -4.42 3.91
CA ILE A 105 -17.21 -2.98 3.64
C ILE A 105 -15.75 -2.65 3.42
N GLU A 106 -15.44 -2.02 2.28
CA GLU A 106 -14.16 -1.33 2.07
C GLU A 106 -14.31 0.15 2.39
N TYR A 107 -13.28 0.71 2.99
CA TYR A 107 -13.17 2.14 3.24
C TYR A 107 -11.84 2.68 2.74
N ARG A 108 -11.92 3.77 1.97
CA ARG A 108 -10.78 4.59 1.56
C ARG A 108 -11.04 6.05 1.85
N GLY A 109 -10.27 6.63 2.77
CA GLY A 109 -10.54 8.00 3.21
C GLY A 109 -9.40 8.65 3.97
N PHE A 110 -9.74 9.27 5.08
CA PHE A 110 -8.85 10.12 5.88
C PHE A 110 -8.29 9.36 7.09
N GLY A 111 -8.65 9.78 8.31
CA GLY A 111 -8.05 9.26 9.53
C GLY A 111 -8.31 7.77 9.78
N GLN A 112 -7.31 7.09 10.34
CA GLN A 112 -7.38 5.67 10.71
C GLN A 112 -8.54 5.37 11.69
N HIS A 113 -8.82 6.31 12.61
CA HIS A 113 -9.93 6.17 13.57
C HIS A 113 -11.29 5.98 12.89
N ILE A 114 -11.49 6.51 11.67
CA ILE A 114 -12.74 6.38 10.92
C ILE A 114 -12.96 4.94 10.48
N VAL A 115 -11.95 4.30 9.90
CA VAL A 115 -12.03 2.90 9.48
C VAL A 115 -12.08 1.96 10.68
N GLU A 116 -11.47 2.33 11.80
CA GLU A 116 -11.55 1.57 13.05
C GLU A 116 -12.96 1.65 13.65
N GLU A 117 -13.61 2.82 13.64
CA GLU A 117 -15.02 2.97 14.03
C GLU A 117 -15.96 2.15 13.13
N LEU A 118 -15.74 2.17 11.81
CA LEU A 118 -16.47 1.27 10.90
C LEU A 118 -16.30 -0.20 11.29
N GLY A 119 -15.07 -0.63 11.53
CA GLY A 119 -14.75 -2.00 11.93
C GLY A 119 -15.38 -2.43 13.27
N GLU A 120 -15.52 -1.49 14.21
CA GLU A 120 -16.13 -1.75 15.52
C GLU A 120 -17.66 -1.95 15.43
N TYR A 121 -18.34 -1.16 14.56
CA TYR A 121 -19.81 -1.11 14.57
C TYR A 121 -20.49 -1.77 13.39
N ALA A 122 -19.78 -2.17 12.33
CA ALA A 122 -20.41 -2.76 11.15
C ALA A 122 -20.96 -4.17 11.39
N GLY A 123 -20.32 -4.98 12.23
CA GLY A 123 -20.69 -6.38 12.45
C GLY A 123 -20.39 -7.31 11.27
N VAL A 124 -19.72 -6.80 10.25
CA VAL A 124 -19.19 -7.52 9.08
C VAL A 124 -17.73 -7.11 8.86
N PRO A 125 -16.91 -7.88 8.13
CA PRO A 125 -15.54 -7.49 7.83
C PRO A 125 -15.43 -6.11 7.19
N VAL A 126 -14.51 -5.30 7.70
CA VAL A 126 -14.14 -3.99 7.14
C VAL A 126 -12.69 -4.05 6.68
N TRP A 127 -12.44 -3.55 5.47
CA TRP A 127 -11.11 -3.53 4.86
C TRP A 127 -10.66 -2.09 4.60
N ASN A 128 -9.45 -1.78 5.04
CA ASN A 128 -8.81 -0.50 4.82
C ASN A 128 -8.18 -0.43 3.42
N GLY A 129 -8.84 0.26 2.49
CA GLY A 129 -8.33 0.54 1.16
C GLY A 129 -7.23 1.60 1.14
N LEU A 130 -7.24 2.54 2.09
CA LEU A 130 -6.22 3.53 2.44
C LEU A 130 -6.76 4.50 3.49
N THR A 131 -5.94 4.81 4.49
CA THR A 131 -6.08 5.99 5.37
C THR A 131 -4.85 6.88 5.30
N ASP A 132 -4.83 7.99 6.04
CA ASP A 132 -3.65 8.86 6.13
C ASP A 132 -2.49 8.17 6.84
N GLU A 133 -2.78 7.22 7.75
CA GLU A 133 -1.81 6.51 8.56
C GLU A 133 -1.35 5.18 7.97
N PHE A 134 -2.26 4.43 7.29
CA PHE A 134 -1.96 3.07 6.79
C PHE A 134 -2.59 2.74 5.44
N HIS A 135 -1.88 1.90 4.68
CA HIS A 135 -2.34 1.31 3.42
C HIS A 135 -2.04 -0.20 3.34
N PRO A 136 -2.67 -1.02 4.21
CA PRO A 136 -2.29 -2.43 4.37
C PRO A 136 -2.47 -3.27 3.10
N THR A 137 -3.46 -2.97 2.26
CA THR A 137 -3.68 -3.69 0.99
C THR A 137 -2.58 -3.45 -0.04
N GLN A 138 -1.91 -2.28 0.00
CA GLN A 138 -0.73 -2.03 -0.82
C GLN A 138 0.44 -2.90 -0.37
N ILE A 139 0.69 -2.96 0.93
CA ILE A 139 1.86 -3.69 1.46
C ILE A 139 1.78 -5.19 1.16
N LEU A 140 0.60 -5.79 1.20
CA LEU A 140 0.46 -7.20 0.76
C LEU A 140 0.89 -7.37 -0.70
N ALA A 141 0.51 -6.43 -1.57
CA ALA A 141 0.90 -6.47 -2.98
C ALA A 141 2.41 -6.26 -3.15
N ASP A 142 3.00 -5.34 -2.39
CA ASP A 142 4.43 -5.07 -2.42
C ASP A 142 5.23 -6.30 -2.02
N LEU A 143 4.86 -6.94 -0.90
CA LEU A 143 5.50 -8.16 -0.40
C LEU A 143 5.38 -9.32 -1.41
N MET A 144 4.20 -9.51 -2.00
CA MET A 144 3.97 -10.51 -3.05
C MET A 144 4.84 -10.23 -4.28
N THR A 145 4.91 -8.96 -4.72
CA THR A 145 5.70 -8.54 -5.88
C THR A 145 7.20 -8.74 -5.65
N MET A 146 7.67 -8.39 -4.45
CA MET A 146 9.08 -8.64 -4.08
C MET A 146 9.43 -10.12 -4.15
N LEU A 147 8.55 -11.02 -3.68
CA LEU A 147 8.76 -12.47 -3.79
C LEU A 147 8.77 -12.94 -5.26
N GLU A 148 7.90 -12.43 -6.11
CA GLU A 148 7.83 -12.79 -7.53
C GLU A 148 9.11 -12.37 -8.30
N HIS A 149 9.72 -11.24 -7.89
CA HIS A 149 10.91 -10.67 -8.54
C HIS A 149 12.24 -11.01 -7.86
N ALA A 150 12.21 -11.81 -6.80
CA ALA A 150 13.41 -12.32 -6.12
C ALA A 150 13.36 -13.85 -5.97
N PRO A 151 13.37 -14.61 -7.09
CA PRO A 151 13.20 -16.06 -7.06
C PRO A 151 14.27 -16.73 -6.19
N GLY A 152 13.81 -17.62 -5.30
CA GLY A 152 14.68 -18.37 -4.40
C GLY A 152 14.99 -17.65 -3.06
N LYS A 153 14.55 -16.40 -2.88
CA LYS A 153 14.62 -15.70 -1.59
C LYS A 153 13.28 -15.76 -0.86
N THR A 154 13.35 -15.72 0.47
CA THR A 154 12.21 -15.52 1.37
C THR A 154 12.16 -14.06 1.82
N LEU A 155 11.03 -13.57 2.35
CA LEU A 155 10.91 -12.18 2.79
C LEU A 155 12.00 -11.75 3.79
N PRO A 156 12.41 -12.57 4.79
CA PRO A 156 13.49 -12.21 5.70
C PRO A 156 14.86 -12.03 5.03
N GLU A 157 15.05 -12.55 3.82
CA GLU A 157 16.31 -12.42 3.07
C GLU A 157 16.33 -11.20 2.14
N LEU A 158 15.21 -10.47 2.07
CA LEU A 158 15.06 -9.31 1.21
C LEU A 158 15.35 -8.01 1.95
N SER A 159 15.95 -7.09 1.21
CA SER A 159 16.23 -5.73 1.64
C SER A 159 15.64 -4.70 0.67
N PHE A 160 15.10 -3.63 1.21
CA PHE A 160 14.61 -2.54 0.38
C PHE A 160 14.77 -1.17 1.04
N ALA A 161 14.91 -0.16 0.19
CA ALA A 161 15.03 1.23 0.60
C ALA A 161 13.80 2.01 0.12
N TYR A 162 13.17 2.74 1.06
CA TYR A 162 12.12 3.71 0.74
C TYR A 162 12.70 5.11 0.80
N LEU A 163 12.57 5.87 -0.28
CA LEU A 163 13.06 7.25 -0.41
C LEU A 163 11.86 8.20 -0.51
N GLY A 164 11.80 9.22 0.34
CA GLY A 164 10.74 10.22 0.31
C GLY A 164 10.12 10.53 1.67
N ASP A 165 8.85 10.96 1.71
CA ASP A 165 8.15 11.24 2.97
C ASP A 165 7.80 9.93 3.69
N ALA A 166 8.57 9.59 4.70
CA ALA A 166 8.37 8.36 5.47
C ALA A 166 7.32 8.47 6.59
N ARG A 167 6.71 9.67 6.79
CA ARG A 167 5.64 9.88 7.80
C ARG A 167 4.26 9.51 7.30
N ASN A 168 4.11 9.36 5.98
CA ASN A 168 2.83 9.06 5.35
C ASN A 168 2.44 7.59 5.50
N ASN A 169 1.25 7.23 5.00
CA ASN A 169 0.73 5.88 5.07
C ASN A 169 1.65 4.83 4.44
N MET A 170 2.39 5.17 3.35
CA MET A 170 3.31 4.22 2.72
C MET A 170 4.54 3.96 3.58
N GLY A 171 5.22 5.03 4.06
CA GLY A 171 6.37 4.88 4.96
C GLY A 171 6.02 4.08 6.23
N ASN A 172 4.90 4.42 6.85
CA ASN A 172 4.39 3.72 8.03
C ASN A 172 4.10 2.25 7.73
N SER A 173 3.35 1.98 6.66
CA SER A 173 2.89 0.61 6.34
C SER A 173 4.03 -0.29 5.86
N LEU A 174 4.96 0.24 5.07
CA LEU A 174 6.18 -0.49 4.65
C LEU A 174 7.04 -0.86 5.86
N MET A 175 7.21 0.07 6.82
CA MET A 175 7.96 -0.21 8.05
C MET A 175 7.28 -1.31 8.88
N VAL A 176 5.96 -1.26 9.03
CA VAL A 176 5.18 -2.30 9.73
C VAL A 176 5.29 -3.64 9.01
N GLY A 177 5.11 -3.66 7.68
CA GLY A 177 5.22 -4.87 6.87
C GLY A 177 6.59 -5.52 7.01
N ALA A 178 7.65 -4.74 6.86
CA ALA A 178 9.03 -5.22 7.04
C ALA A 178 9.29 -5.75 8.45
N ALA A 179 8.85 -5.03 9.49
CA ALA A 179 8.96 -5.47 10.88
C ALA A 179 8.28 -6.82 11.10
N LYS A 180 7.06 -7.00 10.58
CA LYS A 180 6.29 -8.26 10.69
C LYS A 180 6.94 -9.41 9.93
N MET A 181 7.51 -9.15 8.76
CA MET A 181 8.04 -10.20 7.88
C MET A 181 9.55 -10.45 8.01
N GLY A 182 10.22 -9.81 8.97
CA GLY A 182 11.63 -10.05 9.25
C GLY A 182 12.62 -9.42 8.24
N MET A 183 12.16 -8.44 7.45
CA MET A 183 12.94 -7.86 6.34
C MET A 183 13.90 -6.76 6.78
N ASP A 184 14.85 -6.39 5.91
CA ASP A 184 15.68 -5.19 6.04
C ASP A 184 15.03 -4.01 5.31
N ILE A 185 14.50 -3.04 6.06
CA ILE A 185 13.98 -1.79 5.53
C ILE A 185 14.84 -0.60 5.91
N ARG A 186 15.08 0.28 4.95
CA ARG A 186 15.79 1.54 5.15
C ARG A 186 14.93 2.69 4.67
N LEU A 187 14.47 3.51 5.62
CA LEU A 187 13.68 4.72 5.37
C LEU A 187 14.64 5.90 5.23
N ILE A 188 14.74 6.42 4.01
CA ILE A 188 15.70 7.45 3.61
C ILE A 188 14.92 8.75 3.39
N ALA A 189 15.02 9.67 4.33
CA ALA A 189 14.27 10.91 4.34
C ALA A 189 14.97 11.95 5.21
N PRO A 190 14.73 13.26 5.02
CA PRO A 190 15.07 14.27 6.00
C PRO A 190 14.48 13.88 7.36
N LYS A 191 15.18 14.13 8.46
CA LYS A 191 14.75 13.74 9.80
C LYS A 191 13.34 14.24 10.18
N SER A 192 12.93 15.40 9.65
CA SER A 192 11.58 15.95 9.84
C SER A 192 10.47 15.12 9.13
N PHE A 193 10.85 14.19 8.27
CA PHE A 193 9.97 13.29 7.52
C PHE A 193 10.09 11.82 7.93
N TRP A 194 10.70 11.55 9.06
CA TRP A 194 10.70 10.21 9.65
C TRP A 194 9.35 9.87 10.28
N PRO A 195 8.97 8.60 10.33
CA PRO A 195 7.75 8.14 11.01
C PRO A 195 7.69 8.59 12.47
N ASP A 196 6.47 8.58 13.02
CA ASP A 196 6.27 8.86 14.44
C ASP A 196 7.13 7.94 15.33
N ALA A 197 7.74 8.53 16.36
CA ALA A 197 8.68 7.83 17.22
C ALA A 197 8.04 6.64 17.98
N ALA A 198 6.75 6.73 18.32
CA ALA A 198 6.04 5.64 19.00
C ALA A 198 5.82 4.47 18.03
N LEU A 199 5.47 4.73 16.76
CA LEU A 199 5.35 3.70 15.74
C LEU A 199 6.72 3.03 15.45
N VAL A 200 7.79 3.83 15.37
CA VAL A 200 9.16 3.29 15.19
C VAL A 200 9.53 2.39 16.35
N ALA A 201 9.25 2.79 17.60
CA ALA A 201 9.53 1.98 18.78
C ALA A 201 8.75 0.65 18.74
N GLN A 202 7.46 0.70 18.41
CA GLN A 202 6.62 -0.50 18.27
C GLN A 202 7.14 -1.45 17.17
N CYS A 203 7.53 -0.91 16.01
CA CYS A 203 8.11 -1.72 14.94
C CYS A 203 9.46 -2.34 15.34
N ARG A 204 10.30 -1.63 16.09
CA ARG A 204 11.56 -2.17 16.61
C ARG A 204 11.35 -3.29 17.65
N GLU A 205 10.30 -3.19 18.44
CA GLU A 205 9.91 -4.27 19.36
C GLU A 205 9.50 -5.52 18.57
N ILE A 206 8.67 -5.37 17.53
CA ILE A 206 8.32 -6.49 16.63
C ILE A 206 9.59 -7.05 15.97
N ALA A 207 10.47 -6.19 15.46
CA ALA A 207 11.70 -6.56 14.79
C ALA A 207 12.64 -7.36 15.70
N SER A 208 12.65 -7.11 17.02
CA SER A 208 13.43 -7.88 17.98
C SER A 208 13.04 -9.37 18.05
N VAL A 209 11.80 -9.69 17.65
CA VAL A 209 11.27 -11.06 17.62
C VAL A 209 11.41 -11.68 16.24
N THR A 210 11.17 -10.91 15.18
CA THR A 210 11.15 -11.40 13.80
C THR A 210 12.51 -11.41 13.12
N GLY A 211 13.49 -10.67 13.67
CA GLY A 211 14.82 -10.50 13.09
C GLY A 211 14.90 -9.37 12.04
N ALA A 212 13.83 -8.59 11.86
CA ALA A 212 13.83 -7.46 10.94
C ALA A 212 14.87 -6.39 11.31
N ARG A 213 15.34 -5.65 10.31
CA ARG A 213 16.23 -4.49 10.50
C ARG A 213 15.50 -3.25 10.03
N ILE A 214 15.47 -2.22 10.88
CA ILE A 214 14.80 -0.93 10.59
C ILE A 214 15.82 0.18 10.74
N THR A 215 16.23 0.77 9.61
CA THR A 215 17.17 1.88 9.55
C THR A 215 16.46 3.16 9.13
N LEU A 216 16.68 4.23 9.89
CA LEU A 216 16.28 5.60 9.53
C LEU A 216 17.54 6.37 9.23
N THR A 217 17.65 6.97 8.04
CA THR A 217 18.84 7.72 7.62
C THR A 217 18.49 8.90 6.72
N GLU A 218 19.33 9.92 6.73
CA GLU A 218 19.30 11.03 5.77
C GLU A 218 20.28 10.80 4.61
N SER A 219 21.20 9.82 4.74
CA SER A 219 22.18 9.48 3.70
C SER A 219 21.56 8.55 2.67
N VAL A 220 21.43 9.05 1.44
CA VAL A 220 20.94 8.24 0.31
C VAL A 220 21.93 7.13 -0.02
N GLU A 221 23.23 7.46 -0.11
CA GLU A 221 24.28 6.51 -0.49
C GLU A 221 24.35 5.31 0.46
N ASP A 222 24.39 5.57 1.79
CA ASP A 222 24.42 4.51 2.79
C ASP A 222 23.12 3.69 2.81
N GLY A 223 22.00 4.40 2.64
CA GLY A 223 20.67 3.78 2.74
C GLY A 223 20.34 2.85 1.57
N VAL A 224 20.79 3.16 0.35
CA VAL A 224 20.47 2.34 -0.83
C VAL A 224 21.49 1.23 -1.09
N HIS A 225 22.63 1.23 -0.40
CA HIS A 225 23.71 0.29 -0.68
C HIS A 225 23.26 -1.19 -0.53
N SER A 226 23.44 -1.97 -1.60
CA SER A 226 23.17 -3.40 -1.68
C SER A 226 21.71 -3.83 -1.40
N VAL A 227 20.72 -2.94 -1.58
CA VAL A 227 19.31 -3.34 -1.48
C VAL A 227 18.83 -4.12 -2.71
N ASP A 228 17.82 -4.95 -2.52
CA ASP A 228 17.16 -5.68 -3.60
C ASP A 228 16.12 -4.80 -4.32
N PHE A 229 15.48 -3.87 -3.58
CA PHE A 229 14.43 -3.00 -4.13
C PHE A 229 14.61 -1.56 -3.68
N LEU A 230 14.30 -0.64 -4.62
CA LEU A 230 14.11 0.80 -4.36
C LEU A 230 12.63 1.10 -4.45
N TYR A 231 12.10 1.79 -3.45
CA TYR A 231 10.69 2.17 -3.38
C TYR A 231 10.57 3.69 -3.16
N THR A 232 9.63 4.33 -3.84
CA THR A 232 9.26 5.72 -3.54
C THR A 232 7.75 5.95 -3.70
N ASP A 233 7.27 7.07 -3.22
CA ASP A 233 5.89 7.53 -3.38
C ASP A 233 5.90 9.05 -3.62
N VAL A 234 4.79 9.59 -4.06
CA VAL A 234 4.65 11.03 -4.30
C VAL A 234 5.05 11.84 -3.07
N TRP A 235 5.81 12.91 -3.29
CA TRP A 235 6.26 13.78 -2.19
C TRP A 235 5.15 14.62 -1.56
N VAL A 236 4.06 14.83 -2.29
CA VAL A 236 2.91 15.60 -1.84
C VAL A 236 1.66 14.77 -2.06
N SER A 237 0.96 14.47 -0.98
CA SER A 237 -0.27 13.66 -1.03
C SER A 237 -1.43 14.44 -1.66
N MET A 238 -2.38 13.71 -2.25
CA MET A 238 -3.60 14.31 -2.78
C MET A 238 -4.37 15.03 -1.68
N GLY A 239 -4.64 16.33 -1.91
CA GLY A 239 -5.38 17.17 -0.97
C GLY A 239 -4.51 18.09 -0.10
N GLU A 240 -3.18 17.98 -0.17
CA GLU A 240 -2.30 18.95 0.48
C GLU A 240 -2.34 20.33 -0.23
N PRO A 241 -2.24 21.44 0.52
CA PRO A 241 -2.26 22.79 -0.06
C PRO A 241 -1.05 23.05 -0.94
N LYS A 242 -1.24 23.85 -2.00
CA LYS A 242 -0.17 24.16 -2.97
C LYS A 242 1.04 24.84 -2.35
N GLU A 243 0.86 25.55 -1.25
CA GLU A 243 1.92 26.23 -0.50
C GLU A 243 2.95 25.25 0.08
N ALA A 244 2.52 24.04 0.41
CA ALA A 244 3.41 22.97 0.90
C ALA A 244 4.37 22.42 -0.18
N TRP A 245 4.03 22.62 -1.47
CA TRP A 245 4.79 22.03 -2.58
C TRP A 245 6.22 22.59 -2.69
N ALA A 246 6.40 23.91 -2.60
CA ALA A 246 7.71 24.53 -2.77
C ALA A 246 8.71 24.06 -1.71
N GLU A 247 8.29 24.03 -0.45
CA GLU A 247 9.11 23.54 0.64
C GLU A 247 9.40 22.04 0.46
N ARG A 248 8.37 21.25 0.15
CA ARG A 248 8.47 19.81 -0.03
C ARG A 248 9.42 19.44 -1.18
N VAL A 249 9.27 20.09 -2.34
CA VAL A 249 10.17 19.90 -3.50
C VAL A 249 11.61 20.23 -3.12
N SER A 250 11.84 21.36 -2.45
CA SER A 250 13.20 21.76 -2.03
C SER A 250 13.86 20.74 -1.11
N LEU A 251 13.10 20.20 -0.13
CA LEU A 251 13.61 19.25 0.85
C LEU A 251 13.80 17.85 0.27
N MET A 252 12.93 17.44 -0.68
CA MET A 252 12.88 16.08 -1.19
C MET A 252 13.72 15.84 -2.45
N THR A 253 14.11 16.90 -3.18
CA THR A 253 14.95 16.76 -4.40
C THR A 253 16.18 15.87 -4.21
N PRO A 254 16.92 15.90 -3.09
CA PRO A 254 18.06 15.00 -2.86
C PRO A 254 17.67 13.51 -2.77
N TYR A 255 16.40 13.22 -2.56
CA TYR A 255 15.84 11.87 -2.38
C TYR A 255 15.11 11.34 -3.62
N GLN A 256 15.18 12.05 -4.76
CA GLN A 256 14.64 11.59 -6.03
C GLN A 256 15.30 10.28 -6.45
N VAL A 257 14.50 9.28 -6.82
CA VAL A 257 15.03 8.05 -7.41
C VAL A 257 15.37 8.30 -8.88
N ASN A 258 16.65 8.38 -9.15
CA ASN A 258 17.24 8.60 -10.46
C ASN A 258 18.33 7.56 -10.74
N GLN A 259 18.94 7.59 -11.92
CA GLN A 259 19.96 6.60 -12.30
C GLN A 259 21.20 6.61 -11.37
N GLN A 260 21.52 7.76 -10.75
CA GLN A 260 22.63 7.82 -9.78
C GLN A 260 22.30 7.03 -8.52
N VAL A 261 21.07 7.14 -8.02
CA VAL A 261 20.57 6.37 -6.88
C VAL A 261 20.54 4.86 -7.20
N VAL A 262 20.06 4.50 -8.40
CA VAL A 262 20.10 3.10 -8.86
C VAL A 262 21.55 2.58 -8.88
N ASN A 263 22.47 3.33 -9.45
CA ASN A 263 23.89 2.94 -9.50
C ASN A 263 24.53 2.85 -8.12
N ALA A 264 24.14 3.72 -7.18
CA ALA A 264 24.65 3.74 -5.81
C ALA A 264 24.25 2.50 -5.00
N THR A 265 23.24 1.75 -5.43
CA THR A 265 22.93 0.44 -4.81
C THR A 265 24.06 -0.57 -4.98
N GLY A 266 24.84 -0.46 -6.05
CA GLY A 266 25.86 -1.46 -6.43
C GLY A 266 25.25 -2.82 -6.81
N ASN A 267 23.93 -2.93 -6.86
CA ASN A 267 23.20 -4.14 -7.25
C ASN A 267 22.67 -4.01 -8.69
N PRO A 268 23.22 -4.77 -9.66
CA PRO A 268 22.78 -4.70 -11.05
C PRO A 268 21.35 -5.21 -11.28
N ASP A 269 20.81 -6.00 -10.35
CA ASP A 269 19.49 -6.60 -10.42
C ASP A 269 18.43 -5.86 -9.61
N VAL A 270 18.78 -4.70 -9.01
CA VAL A 270 17.87 -3.90 -8.20
C VAL A 270 16.58 -3.58 -8.97
N LYS A 271 15.44 -3.72 -8.30
CA LYS A 271 14.11 -3.40 -8.87
C LYS A 271 13.58 -2.10 -8.31
N PHE A 272 12.84 -1.38 -9.13
CA PHE A 272 12.16 -0.15 -8.75
C PHE A 272 10.65 -0.41 -8.56
N MET A 273 10.11 0.10 -7.45
CA MET A 273 8.70 -0.04 -7.04
C MET A 273 8.08 1.33 -6.73
N HIS A 274 6.78 1.44 -6.95
CA HIS A 274 5.98 2.63 -6.66
C HIS A 274 4.49 2.28 -6.63
N CYS A 275 3.77 2.67 -5.58
CA CYS A 275 2.33 2.37 -5.44
C CYS A 275 1.43 3.05 -6.46
N LEU A 276 1.96 3.99 -7.24
CA LEU A 276 1.24 4.80 -8.24
C LEU A 276 0.09 5.66 -7.64
N PRO A 277 -0.19 6.84 -8.21
CA PRO A 277 0.42 7.43 -9.42
C PRO A 277 1.81 7.97 -9.16
N ALA A 278 2.66 8.03 -10.18
CA ALA A 278 3.99 8.63 -10.13
C ALA A 278 4.07 9.92 -10.96
N PHE A 279 4.84 10.90 -10.47
CA PHE A 279 5.16 12.11 -11.24
C PHE A 279 6.55 11.99 -11.85
N HIS A 280 6.67 11.14 -12.88
CA HIS A 280 7.93 10.83 -13.56
C HIS A 280 8.15 11.63 -14.84
N ASN A 281 7.11 12.34 -15.34
CA ASN A 281 7.18 13.16 -16.56
C ASN A 281 6.12 14.28 -16.60
N GLU A 282 6.16 15.08 -17.69
CA GLU A 282 5.23 16.20 -17.94
C GLU A 282 3.93 15.81 -18.65
N HIS A 283 3.66 14.54 -18.90
CA HIS A 283 2.50 14.13 -19.70
C HIS A 283 1.16 14.28 -18.99
N THR A 284 1.15 14.46 -17.67
CA THR A 284 -0.07 14.75 -16.90
C THR A 284 -0.25 16.26 -16.70
N LYS A 285 -1.46 16.70 -16.31
CA LYS A 285 -1.72 18.10 -15.96
C LYS A 285 -0.81 18.54 -14.80
N VAL A 286 -0.70 17.73 -13.75
CA VAL A 286 0.12 18.03 -12.57
C VAL A 286 1.61 18.03 -12.93
N GLY A 287 2.06 17.06 -13.73
CA GLY A 287 3.45 17.01 -14.20
C GLY A 287 3.86 18.28 -14.96
N ARG A 288 2.99 18.81 -15.83
CA ARG A 288 3.24 20.10 -16.51
C ARG A 288 3.26 21.30 -15.54
N GLU A 289 2.37 21.33 -14.55
CA GLU A 289 2.37 22.37 -13.52
C GLU A 289 3.69 22.34 -12.71
N ILE A 290 4.22 21.16 -12.41
CA ILE A 290 5.50 20.93 -11.72
C ILE A 290 6.68 21.43 -12.58
N GLU A 291 6.74 21.03 -13.85
CA GLU A 291 7.78 21.48 -14.78
C GLU A 291 7.78 23.00 -14.92
N MET A 292 6.60 23.61 -15.07
CA MET A 292 6.48 25.06 -15.18
C MET A 292 6.88 25.80 -13.89
N ALA A 293 6.55 25.25 -12.73
CA ALA A 293 6.79 25.90 -11.43
C ALA A 293 8.21 25.69 -10.90
N TYR A 294 8.80 24.52 -11.13
CA TYR A 294 10.06 24.08 -10.51
C TYR A 294 11.16 23.70 -11.51
N GLY A 295 10.87 23.63 -12.81
CA GLY A 295 11.82 23.20 -13.85
C GLY A 295 12.16 21.71 -13.79
N LEU A 296 11.35 20.90 -13.09
CA LEU A 296 11.56 19.46 -12.90
C LEU A 296 10.62 18.68 -13.81
N LYS A 297 11.16 17.77 -14.64
CA LYS A 297 10.36 16.89 -15.50
C LYS A 297 9.79 15.67 -14.77
N GLY A 298 10.37 15.30 -13.64
CA GLY A 298 9.88 14.29 -12.70
C GLY A 298 10.14 14.75 -11.27
N LEU A 299 9.34 14.28 -10.31
CA LEU A 299 9.54 14.61 -8.89
C LEU A 299 10.26 13.48 -8.15
N GLU A 300 9.51 12.52 -7.63
CA GLU A 300 10.01 11.45 -6.79
C GLU A 300 10.84 10.42 -7.56
N VAL A 301 10.63 10.32 -8.87
CA VAL A 301 11.36 9.42 -9.76
C VAL A 301 11.55 10.06 -11.14
N THR A 302 12.66 9.74 -11.81
CA THR A 302 12.89 10.14 -13.20
C THR A 302 12.24 9.18 -14.18
N GLU A 303 11.87 9.69 -15.37
CA GLU A 303 11.32 8.89 -16.48
C GLU A 303 12.23 7.69 -16.83
N GLU A 304 13.55 7.93 -16.86
CA GLU A 304 14.54 6.90 -17.17
C GLU A 304 14.46 5.69 -16.22
N VAL A 305 14.28 5.91 -14.93
CA VAL A 305 14.13 4.82 -13.93
C VAL A 305 12.76 4.21 -14.02
N PHE A 306 11.72 5.03 -14.15
CA PHE A 306 10.32 4.58 -14.18
C PHE A 306 10.05 3.65 -15.38
N GLU A 307 10.60 3.94 -16.56
CA GLU A 307 10.44 3.17 -17.79
C GLU A 307 11.55 2.12 -18.00
N SER A 308 12.46 1.96 -17.03
CA SER A 308 13.54 0.98 -17.14
C SER A 308 13.06 -0.47 -17.06
N ALA A 309 13.86 -1.41 -17.55
CA ALA A 309 13.62 -2.84 -17.36
C ALA A 309 13.68 -3.30 -15.89
N GLY A 310 14.22 -2.47 -14.98
CA GLY A 310 14.21 -2.72 -13.55
C GLY A 310 12.93 -2.29 -12.86
N SER A 311 12.07 -1.52 -13.53
CA SER A 311 10.79 -1.07 -12.97
C SER A 311 9.75 -2.19 -12.99
N ILE A 312 9.15 -2.46 -11.85
CA ILE A 312 8.12 -3.51 -11.67
C ILE A 312 6.80 -2.94 -11.14
N VAL A 313 6.59 -1.64 -11.33
CA VAL A 313 5.43 -0.89 -10.80
C VAL A 313 4.08 -1.39 -11.33
N PHE A 314 4.04 -1.95 -12.54
CA PHE A 314 2.80 -2.45 -13.12
C PHE A 314 2.46 -3.86 -12.63
N ASP A 315 3.48 -4.71 -12.36
CA ASP A 315 3.29 -6.00 -11.69
C ASP A 315 2.79 -5.78 -10.26
N GLU A 316 3.37 -4.81 -9.56
CA GLU A 316 2.92 -4.35 -8.23
C GLU A 316 1.46 -3.89 -8.26
N ALA A 317 1.08 -3.08 -9.25
CA ALA A 317 -0.30 -2.61 -9.42
C ALA A 317 -1.27 -3.76 -9.73
N GLU A 318 -0.89 -4.75 -10.54
CA GLU A 318 -1.69 -5.97 -10.80
C GLU A 318 -1.88 -6.75 -9.50
N ASN A 319 -0.83 -6.95 -8.71
CA ASN A 319 -0.86 -7.72 -7.48
C ASN A 319 -1.81 -7.15 -6.43
N ARG A 320 -2.12 -5.84 -6.47
CA ARG A 320 -3.17 -5.24 -5.66
C ARG A 320 -4.52 -5.96 -5.77
N MET A 321 -4.92 -6.32 -6.99
CA MET A 321 -6.16 -7.06 -7.22
C MET A 321 -6.11 -8.45 -6.58
N HIS A 322 -4.99 -9.16 -6.71
CA HIS A 322 -4.86 -10.52 -6.20
C HIS A 322 -4.79 -10.57 -4.67
N THR A 323 -4.07 -9.66 -4.05
CA THR A 323 -3.97 -9.58 -2.59
C THR A 323 -5.27 -9.08 -1.94
N ILE A 324 -5.97 -8.12 -2.54
CA ILE A 324 -7.31 -7.70 -2.11
C ILE A 324 -8.30 -8.88 -2.22
N LYS A 325 -8.23 -9.66 -3.31
CA LYS A 325 -9.03 -10.87 -3.48
C LYS A 325 -8.78 -11.86 -2.35
N ALA A 326 -7.50 -12.11 -2.02
CA ALA A 326 -7.14 -13.00 -0.93
C ALA A 326 -7.69 -12.53 0.43
N VAL A 327 -7.63 -11.22 0.72
CA VAL A 327 -8.23 -10.64 1.94
C VAL A 327 -9.73 -10.88 1.98
N MET A 328 -10.45 -10.61 0.89
CA MET A 328 -11.91 -10.84 0.83
C MET A 328 -12.25 -12.31 0.98
N VAL A 329 -11.56 -13.21 0.26
CA VAL A 329 -11.78 -14.66 0.35
C VAL A 329 -11.49 -15.18 1.77
N ALA A 330 -10.38 -14.78 2.37
CA ALA A 330 -10.00 -15.23 3.71
C ALA A 330 -10.95 -14.73 4.82
N THR A 331 -11.60 -13.59 4.63
CA THR A 331 -12.48 -12.98 5.65
C THR A 331 -13.97 -13.25 5.43
N LEU A 332 -14.43 -13.47 4.19
CA LEU A 332 -15.83 -13.72 3.83
C LEU A 332 -16.09 -15.14 3.30
N GLY A 333 -15.09 -15.80 2.74
CA GLY A 333 -15.23 -17.13 2.14
C GLY A 333 -15.63 -18.19 3.15
N ASP A 334 -16.28 -19.24 2.64
CA ASP A 334 -16.70 -20.40 3.44
C ASP A 334 -15.58 -21.42 3.63
#